data_b3a541f4950208473415cad6ac65bc2f
#
_entry.id   b3a541f4950208473415cad6ac65bc2f
#
_cell.length_a   1.000
_cell.length_b   1.000
_cell.length_c   1.000
_cell.angle_alpha   90.00
_cell.angle_beta   90.00
_cell.angle_gamma   90.00
#
_symmetry.space_group_name_H-M   'P 1'
#
loop_
_entity.id
_entity.type
_entity.pdbx_description
1 polymer ?
#
loop_
_entity_poly.entity_id
_entity_poly.type
_entity_poly.pdbx_seq_one_letter_code
_entity_poly.pdbx_strand_id
1 'polypeptide(L)'
;MKLTKMFCASATALCCLLALISCRQGPDAASGPLAPVDVKVVDHLVAVLGHESCVLELVDPASGEKVKSIRLAQPPNGMAVDGATAYVAEGGPRGAVEVVDLESGALKRSFPAGHTPMSPVVRGGKLYVACRFDSRVLEMDAA
;
A
#
# COMPACT_ATOMS: atom_id res chain seq x y z
N MET A 1 13.64 -34.05 -63.81
CA MET A 1 12.90 -34.36 -62.56
C MET A 1 13.36 -33.36 -61.53
N LYS A 2 12.59 -32.30 -61.34
CA LYS A 2 12.92 -31.19 -60.43
C LYS A 2 12.18 -31.36 -59.10
N LEU A 3 12.94 -31.51 -58.02
CA LEU A 3 12.41 -31.65 -56.67
C LEU A 3 12.14 -30.26 -56.08
N THR A 4 10.90 -29.91 -55.87
CA THR A 4 10.48 -28.66 -55.27
C THR A 4 10.55 -28.79 -53.74
N LYS A 5 11.45 -28.06 -53.10
CA LYS A 5 11.50 -27.97 -51.64
C LYS A 5 10.40 -27.01 -51.17
N MET A 6 9.41 -27.54 -50.46
CA MET A 6 8.44 -26.74 -49.70
C MET A 6 9.11 -26.22 -48.42
N PHE A 7 9.24 -24.91 -48.33
CA PHE A 7 9.64 -24.23 -47.11
C PHE A 7 8.43 -24.13 -46.16
N CYS A 8 8.53 -24.85 -45.06
CA CYS A 8 7.62 -24.67 -43.94
C CYS A 8 8.12 -23.44 -43.13
N ALA A 9 7.54 -22.28 -43.41
CA ALA A 9 7.87 -21.06 -42.69
C ALA A 9 6.93 -20.87 -41.49
N SER A 10 7.55 -20.89 -40.32
CA SER A 10 7.25 -20.08 -39.14
C SER A 10 5.85 -20.15 -38.49
N ALA A 11 5.71 -21.12 -37.62
CA ALA A 11 4.76 -21.08 -36.50
C ALA A 11 5.36 -20.49 -35.21
N THR A 12 6.63 -20.05 -35.23
CA THR A 12 7.34 -19.59 -34.01
C THR A 12 7.30 -18.09 -33.78
N ALA A 13 6.85 -17.28 -34.76
CA ALA A 13 6.80 -15.82 -34.60
C ALA A 13 5.53 -15.31 -33.91
N LEU A 14 4.47 -16.09 -33.82
CA LEU A 14 3.19 -15.65 -33.21
C LEU A 14 3.14 -15.85 -31.69
N CYS A 15 3.99 -16.72 -31.14
CA CYS A 15 4.01 -16.99 -29.70
C CYS A 15 4.75 -15.91 -28.89
N CYS A 16 5.69 -15.16 -29.49
CA CYS A 16 6.41 -14.08 -28.82
C CYS A 16 5.61 -12.78 -28.70
N LEU A 17 4.60 -12.57 -29.56
CA LEU A 17 3.78 -11.35 -29.49
C LEU A 17 2.69 -11.42 -28.39
N LEU A 18 2.27 -12.61 -28.00
CA LEU A 18 1.29 -12.80 -26.93
C LEU A 18 1.91 -12.74 -25.52
N ALA A 19 3.22 -12.92 -25.40
CA ALA A 19 3.92 -12.81 -24.11
C ALA A 19 4.17 -11.36 -23.65
N LEU A 20 4.07 -10.37 -24.55
CA LEU A 20 4.29 -8.96 -24.23
C LEU A 20 3.02 -8.21 -23.78
N ILE A 21 1.86 -8.84 -23.82
CA ILE A 21 0.59 -8.23 -23.38
C ILE A 21 0.29 -8.57 -21.92
N SER A 22 1.01 -9.52 -21.30
CA SER A 22 0.71 -10.02 -19.97
C SER A 22 1.45 -9.30 -18.82
N CYS A 23 2.21 -8.22 -19.09
CA CYS A 23 2.97 -7.49 -18.06
C CYS A 23 2.65 -5.99 -18.04
N ARG A 24 1.37 -5.63 -18.13
CA ARG A 24 0.88 -4.29 -17.77
C ARG A 24 -0.35 -4.39 -16.88
N GLN A 25 -0.23 -5.10 -15.79
CA GLN A 25 -1.02 -4.77 -14.62
C GLN A 25 -0.19 -3.75 -13.84
N GLY A 26 -0.51 -2.47 -14.06
CA GLY A 26 -0.10 -1.42 -13.18
C GLY A 26 -0.64 -1.68 -11.76
N PRO A 27 -0.12 -1.01 -10.72
CA PRO A 27 -0.49 -1.25 -9.32
C PRO A 27 -1.91 -0.76 -8.94
N ASP A 28 -2.85 -0.72 -9.87
CA ASP A 28 -4.13 -0.02 -9.74
C ASP A 28 -5.33 -0.94 -9.63
N ALA A 29 -5.31 -1.91 -8.73
CA ALA A 29 -6.58 -2.53 -8.35
C ALA A 29 -6.52 -3.11 -6.96
N ALA A 30 -6.78 -2.31 -5.95
CA ALA A 30 -7.43 -2.80 -4.75
C ALA A 30 -8.84 -3.24 -5.17
N SER A 31 -9.02 -4.52 -5.47
CA SER A 31 -10.27 -5.09 -6.00
C SER A 31 -11.25 -5.42 -4.87
N GLY A 32 -11.54 -4.45 -4.02
CA GLY A 32 -12.48 -4.61 -2.92
C GLY A 32 -13.06 -3.25 -2.49
N PRO A 33 -14.10 -3.24 -1.64
CA PRO A 33 -14.59 -2.02 -1.06
C PRO A 33 -13.50 -1.35 -0.23
N LEU A 34 -13.42 -0.02 -0.26
CA LEU A 34 -12.40 0.72 0.47
C LEU A 34 -12.52 0.48 1.99
N ALA A 35 -13.75 0.43 2.52
CA ALA A 35 -14.03 0.33 3.95
C ALA A 35 -13.13 1.27 4.78
N PRO A 36 -13.31 2.59 4.67
CA PRO A 36 -12.41 3.56 5.28
C PRO A 36 -12.46 3.47 6.81
N VAL A 37 -11.28 3.43 7.45
CA VAL A 37 -11.15 3.32 8.91
C VAL A 37 -10.46 4.52 9.55
N ASP A 38 -9.72 5.30 8.78
CA ASP A 38 -9.07 6.51 9.27
C ASP A 38 -8.87 7.52 8.14
N VAL A 39 -8.79 8.81 8.50
CA VAL A 39 -8.56 9.91 7.58
C VAL A 39 -7.67 10.97 8.23
N LYS A 40 -6.68 11.47 7.50
CA LYS A 40 -5.76 12.53 7.96
C LYS A 40 -5.56 13.57 6.86
N VAL A 41 -5.35 14.80 7.27
CA VAL A 41 -4.91 15.86 6.36
C VAL A 41 -3.41 15.76 6.16
N VAL A 42 -2.98 15.84 4.91
CA VAL A 42 -1.57 15.81 4.48
C VAL A 42 -1.36 16.95 3.51
N ASP A 43 -0.86 18.07 3.99
CA ASP A 43 -0.73 19.31 3.22
C ASP A 43 -2.09 19.72 2.60
N HIS A 44 -2.21 19.73 1.28
CA HIS A 44 -3.46 20.05 0.56
C HIS A 44 -4.30 18.80 0.21
N LEU A 45 -3.80 17.61 0.53
CA LEU A 45 -4.45 16.33 0.27
C LEU A 45 -5.09 15.73 1.52
N VAL A 46 -5.92 14.74 1.31
CA VAL A 46 -6.50 13.90 2.36
C VAL A 46 -6.01 12.47 2.16
N ALA A 47 -5.37 11.93 3.19
CA ALA A 47 -5.01 10.52 3.25
C ALA A 47 -6.19 9.74 3.80
N VAL A 48 -6.63 8.71 3.08
CA VAL A 48 -7.74 7.83 3.44
C VAL A 48 -7.21 6.40 3.56
N LEU A 49 -7.49 5.78 4.69
CA LEU A 49 -7.01 4.43 4.99
C LEU A 49 -8.14 3.41 4.78
N GLY A 50 -7.98 2.53 3.81
CA GLY A 50 -8.95 1.49 3.46
C GLY A 50 -8.61 0.14 4.08
N HIS A 51 -9.49 -0.37 4.96
CA HIS A 51 -9.27 -1.63 5.68
C HIS A 51 -9.38 -2.85 4.77
N GLU A 52 -10.52 -3.01 4.08
CA GLU A 52 -10.79 -4.19 3.25
C GLU A 52 -9.88 -4.25 2.01
N SER A 53 -9.59 -3.09 1.44
CA SER A 53 -8.72 -2.97 0.26
C SER A 53 -7.23 -3.02 0.57
N CYS A 54 -6.82 -2.90 1.86
CA CYS A 54 -5.43 -2.80 2.31
C CYS A 54 -4.67 -1.70 1.55
N VAL A 55 -5.24 -0.48 1.51
CA VAL A 55 -4.62 0.66 0.80
C VAL A 55 -4.62 1.92 1.66
N LEU A 56 -3.65 2.77 1.39
CA LEU A 56 -3.64 4.18 1.77
C LEU A 56 -3.80 4.99 0.48
N GLU A 57 -4.87 5.77 0.38
CA GLU A 57 -5.15 6.63 -0.76
C GLU A 57 -4.92 8.09 -0.42
N LEU A 58 -4.27 8.83 -1.32
CA LEU A 58 -4.21 10.28 -1.28
C LEU A 58 -5.25 10.84 -2.26
N VAL A 59 -6.13 11.67 -1.76
CA VAL A 59 -7.25 12.25 -2.50
C VAL A 59 -7.15 13.77 -2.45
N ASP A 60 -7.36 14.41 -3.57
CA ASP A 60 -7.57 15.86 -3.62
C ASP A 60 -9.01 16.19 -3.18
N PRO A 61 -9.21 16.88 -2.03
CA PRO A 61 -10.53 17.17 -1.53
C PRO A 61 -11.31 18.17 -2.40
N ALA A 62 -10.65 18.96 -3.25
CA ALA A 62 -11.31 19.93 -4.11
C ALA A 62 -11.94 19.26 -5.34
N SER A 63 -11.26 18.30 -5.95
CA SER A 63 -11.74 17.57 -7.12
C SER A 63 -12.41 16.24 -6.77
N GLY A 64 -12.08 15.65 -5.62
CA GLY A 64 -12.43 14.28 -5.24
C GLY A 64 -11.60 13.23 -5.98
N GLU A 65 -10.59 13.64 -6.74
CA GLU A 65 -9.76 12.73 -7.50
C GLU A 65 -8.73 12.02 -6.63
N LYS A 66 -8.51 10.74 -6.91
CA LYS A 66 -7.44 9.96 -6.30
C LYS A 66 -6.11 10.30 -6.97
N VAL A 67 -5.22 10.93 -6.20
CA VAL A 67 -3.88 11.33 -6.63
C VAL A 67 -2.91 10.15 -6.57
N LYS A 68 -3.05 9.30 -5.54
CA LYS A 68 -2.16 8.16 -5.33
C LYS A 68 -2.86 7.05 -4.55
N SER A 69 -2.48 5.80 -4.83
CA SER A 69 -2.88 4.62 -4.06
C SER A 69 -1.64 3.82 -3.68
N ILE A 70 -1.48 3.53 -2.40
CA ILE A 70 -0.32 2.85 -1.83
C ILE A 70 -0.83 1.56 -1.17
N ARG A 71 -0.33 0.42 -1.65
CA ARG A 71 -0.73 -0.88 -1.12
C ARG A 71 0.00 -1.18 0.18
N LEU A 72 -0.74 -1.65 1.18
CA LEU A 72 -0.26 -2.06 2.49
C LEU A 72 -0.14 -3.58 2.56
N ALA A 73 0.68 -4.09 3.48
CA ALA A 73 0.90 -5.52 3.62
C ALA A 73 -0.27 -6.25 4.29
N GLN A 74 -0.97 -5.59 5.22
CA GLN A 74 -2.08 -6.15 5.98
C GLN A 74 -3.22 -5.13 6.12
N PRO A 75 -4.43 -5.56 6.52
CA PRO A 75 -5.53 -4.64 6.81
C PRO A 75 -5.13 -3.60 7.86
N PRO A 76 -5.21 -2.30 7.54
CA PRO A 76 -4.83 -1.24 8.47
C PRO A 76 -5.90 -0.98 9.53
N ASN A 77 -5.46 -0.52 10.70
CA ASN A 77 -6.30 -0.23 11.86
C ASN A 77 -6.26 1.26 12.29
N GLY A 78 -5.42 2.05 11.67
CA GLY A 78 -5.27 3.48 11.92
C GLY A 78 -3.92 4.01 11.48
N MET A 79 -3.79 5.34 11.37
CA MET A 79 -2.56 5.98 10.97
C MET A 79 -2.27 7.27 11.74
N ALA A 80 -0.99 7.62 11.85
CA ALA A 80 -0.50 8.95 12.16
C ALA A 80 0.26 9.52 10.97
N VAL A 81 0.29 10.83 10.85
CA VAL A 81 1.05 11.52 9.80
C VAL A 81 1.96 12.56 10.46
N ASP A 82 3.19 12.63 9.99
CA ASP A 82 4.17 13.66 10.36
C ASP A 82 4.88 14.13 9.07
N GLY A 83 4.55 15.32 8.61
CA GLY A 83 4.96 15.83 7.30
C GLY A 83 4.54 14.88 6.16
N ALA A 84 5.50 14.45 5.35
CA ALA A 84 5.29 13.52 4.24
C ALA A 84 5.40 12.04 4.65
N THR A 85 5.40 11.72 5.95
CA THR A 85 5.53 10.35 6.44
C THR A 85 4.25 9.90 7.13
N ALA A 86 3.71 8.76 6.72
CA ALA A 86 2.62 8.08 7.41
C ALA A 86 3.14 6.87 8.19
N TYR A 87 2.59 6.68 9.39
CA TYR A 87 2.81 5.52 10.25
C TYR A 87 1.50 4.76 10.33
N VAL A 88 1.42 3.63 9.66
CA VAL A 88 0.19 2.85 9.52
C VAL A 88 0.25 1.64 10.45
N ALA A 89 -0.63 1.63 11.44
CA ALA A 89 -0.83 0.45 12.29
C ALA A 89 -1.70 -0.56 11.55
N GLU A 90 -1.25 -1.80 11.42
CA GLU A 90 -1.91 -2.82 10.61
C GLU A 90 -1.82 -4.22 11.21
N GLY A 91 -2.70 -5.09 10.72
CA GLY A 91 -2.72 -6.51 11.07
C GLY A 91 -3.46 -6.83 12.36
N GLY A 92 -3.39 -8.11 12.71
CA GLY A 92 -4.07 -8.74 13.85
C GLY A 92 -3.09 -9.23 14.93
N PRO A 93 -3.06 -10.56 15.22
CA PRO A 93 -2.26 -11.12 16.33
C PRO A 93 -0.75 -10.85 16.24
N ARG A 94 -0.23 -10.65 15.07
CA ARG A 94 1.16 -10.23 14.79
C ARG A 94 1.14 -8.99 13.92
N GLY A 95 0.64 -7.91 14.51
CA GLY A 95 0.54 -6.64 13.82
C GLY A 95 1.86 -5.90 13.75
N ALA A 96 1.89 -4.89 12.91
CA ALA A 96 3.05 -4.06 12.64
C ALA A 96 2.66 -2.57 12.53
N VAL A 97 3.66 -1.71 12.55
CA VAL A 97 3.53 -0.35 12.01
C VAL A 97 4.39 -0.25 10.76
N GLU A 98 3.77 0.04 9.64
CA GLU A 98 4.45 0.39 8.41
C GLU A 98 4.72 1.88 8.33
N VAL A 99 5.94 2.23 7.91
CA VAL A 99 6.36 3.62 7.66
C VAL A 99 6.33 3.86 6.16
N VAL A 100 5.44 4.74 5.75
CA VAL A 100 5.16 5.05 4.35
C VAL A 100 5.60 6.46 4.02
N ASP A 101 6.36 6.62 2.96
CA ASP A 101 6.65 7.91 2.36
C ASP A 101 5.49 8.31 1.43
N LEU A 102 4.79 9.36 1.76
CA LEU A 102 3.59 9.78 1.02
C LEU A 102 3.93 10.43 -0.33
N GLU A 103 5.11 11.03 -0.47
CA GLU A 103 5.54 11.65 -1.73
C GLU A 103 5.90 10.59 -2.78
N SER A 104 6.72 9.61 -2.42
CA SER A 104 7.12 8.54 -3.33
C SER A 104 6.12 7.39 -3.38
N GLY A 105 5.35 7.17 -2.31
CA GLY A 105 4.51 5.98 -2.11
C GLY A 105 5.29 4.76 -1.64
N ALA A 106 6.55 4.92 -1.26
CA ALA A 106 7.39 3.81 -0.85
C ALA A 106 7.16 3.40 0.61
N LEU A 107 7.13 2.09 0.87
CA LEU A 107 7.24 1.53 2.22
C LEU A 107 8.71 1.60 2.65
N LYS A 108 9.02 2.45 3.63
CA LYS A 108 10.41 2.66 4.11
C LYS A 108 10.86 1.57 5.06
N ARG A 109 10.00 1.17 5.99
CA ARG A 109 10.28 0.11 6.98
C ARG A 109 9.01 -0.32 7.70
N SER A 110 9.12 -1.42 8.44
CA SER A 110 8.05 -1.97 9.27
C SER A 110 8.61 -2.34 10.65
N PHE A 111 7.82 -2.07 11.69
CA PHE A 111 8.14 -2.43 13.07
C PHE A 111 7.10 -3.43 13.59
N PRO A 112 7.50 -4.53 14.24
CA PRO A 112 6.55 -5.38 14.97
C PRO A 112 5.88 -4.59 16.09
N ALA A 113 4.55 -4.65 16.17
CA ALA A 113 3.77 -3.84 17.10
C ALA A 113 2.80 -4.64 17.99
N GLY A 114 2.94 -5.96 18.03
CA GLY A 114 2.11 -6.80 18.91
C GLY A 114 0.72 -7.09 18.37
N HIS A 115 -0.23 -7.37 19.28
CA HIS A 115 -1.57 -7.83 18.89
C HIS A 115 -2.51 -6.66 18.61
N THR A 116 -2.92 -6.55 17.38
CA THR A 116 -3.87 -5.53 16.85
C THR A 116 -3.47 -4.12 17.25
N PRO A 117 -2.37 -3.59 16.67
CA PRO A 117 -1.95 -2.21 16.90
C PRO A 117 -2.98 -1.25 16.31
N MET A 118 -3.25 -0.17 17.03
CA MET A 118 -4.28 0.82 16.69
C MET A 118 -3.84 2.23 17.05
N SER A 119 -4.46 3.22 16.40
CA SER A 119 -4.40 4.62 16.78
C SER A 119 -2.98 5.12 17.05
N PRO A 120 -2.05 5.00 16.08
CA PRO A 120 -0.71 5.51 16.25
C PRO A 120 -0.73 7.04 16.44
N VAL A 121 0.19 7.55 17.26
CA VAL A 121 0.38 8.98 17.48
C VAL A 121 1.87 9.29 17.43
N VAL A 122 2.25 10.31 16.66
CA VAL A 122 3.62 10.81 16.61
C VAL A 122 3.72 12.10 17.42
N ARG A 123 4.73 12.17 18.29
CA ARG A 123 5.04 13.40 19.02
C ARG A 123 6.50 13.44 19.44
N GLY A 124 7.19 14.53 19.12
CA GLY A 124 8.57 14.74 19.58
C GLY A 124 9.56 13.67 19.09
N GLY A 125 9.40 13.17 17.87
CA GLY A 125 10.22 12.10 17.30
C GLY A 125 9.92 10.70 17.86
N LYS A 126 8.89 10.57 18.66
CA LYS A 126 8.40 9.29 19.20
C LYS A 126 7.08 8.91 18.56
N LEU A 127 6.91 7.60 18.36
CA LEU A 127 5.69 6.97 17.90
C LEU A 127 5.09 6.15 19.05
N TYR A 128 3.83 6.41 19.38
CA TYR A 128 3.07 5.69 20.38
C TYR A 128 1.97 4.88 19.71
N VAL A 129 1.83 3.61 20.05
CA VAL A 129 0.86 2.69 19.43
C VAL A 129 0.15 1.88 20.50
N ALA A 130 -1.18 1.91 20.50
CA ALA A 130 -1.98 1.08 21.37
C ALA A 130 -2.07 -0.34 20.81
N CYS A 131 -1.70 -1.36 21.59
CA CYS A 131 -1.86 -2.78 21.25
C CYS A 131 -3.09 -3.31 21.98
N ARG A 132 -4.22 -3.37 21.26
CA ARG A 132 -5.55 -3.58 21.85
C ARG A 132 -5.65 -4.83 22.72
N PHE A 133 -5.14 -5.95 22.25
CA PHE A 133 -5.27 -7.23 22.96
C PHE A 133 -4.05 -7.61 23.79
N ASP A 134 -2.99 -6.80 23.76
CA ASP A 134 -1.84 -6.92 24.68
C ASP A 134 -1.96 -6.02 25.92
N SER A 135 -3.03 -5.20 25.99
CA SER A 135 -3.28 -4.23 27.08
C SER A 135 -2.10 -3.30 27.35
N ARG A 136 -1.42 -2.84 26.30
CA ARG A 136 -0.23 -1.97 26.40
C ARG A 136 -0.19 -0.90 25.32
N VAL A 137 0.60 0.13 25.60
CA VAL A 137 1.03 1.12 24.61
C VAL A 137 2.51 0.90 24.37
N LEU A 138 2.90 0.81 23.13
CA LEU A 138 4.30 0.78 22.72
C LEU A 138 4.78 2.20 22.45
N GLU A 139 6.01 2.49 22.88
CA GLU A 139 6.78 3.67 22.47
C GLU A 139 7.96 3.19 21.62
N MET A 140 8.18 3.84 20.50
CA MET A 140 9.31 3.57 19.60
C MET A 140 9.80 4.87 18.96
N ASP A 141 11.01 4.87 18.42
CA ASP A 141 11.52 6.00 17.66
C ASP A 141 10.79 6.10 16.31
N ALA A 142 10.31 7.29 15.99
CA ALA A 142 9.64 7.58 14.73
C ALA A 142 10.62 7.73 13.55
N ALA A 143 11.91 8.04 13.83
CA ALA A 143 12.97 8.26 12.84
C ALA A 143 13.73 6.97 12.48
#